data_eed20be83c2688fa8cd2645ceed7c886
#
_entry.id   eed20be83c2688fa8cd2645ceed7c886
#
_cell.length_a   1.000
_cell.length_b   1.000
_cell.length_c   1.000
_cell.angle_alpha   90.00
_cell.angle_beta   90.00
_cell.angle_gamma   90.00
#
_symmetry.space_group_name_H-M   'P 1'
#
loop_
_entity.id
_entity.type
_entity.pdbx_description
1 polymer ?
#
loop_
_entity_poly.entity_id
_entity_poly.type
_entity_poly.pdbx_seq_one_letter_code
_entity_poly.pdbx_strand_id
1 'polypeptide(L)'
;MTSTTPASPRTILQLDCVSRRRAGRAAVQDLSLSLQSGQVMGLLGVNGAGKSTTLSMIAGALRPDSGGIELNGEDFLEHPELARTQIGWLPERAPVWAELTVNEHLDAHGRLRGLHGAALRTARTAIVEQLELQPLACRLAGVLSQGQRQRLGLACALLHRPALLVLDEPANALDPVQVAALRQLIREQAASGTAVILSTHLLAEVTAVCDRVAILHEGTLRHDGAVRADDHAALEKTFFGIAMNGSTEPARAA
;
A
#
# COMPACT_ATOMS: atom_id res chain seq x y z
N MET A 1 36.69 4.22 -15.03
CA MET A 1 35.37 3.60 -15.25
C MET A 1 35.07 2.73 -14.03
N THR A 2 34.45 3.27 -13.01
CA THR A 2 34.08 2.55 -11.79
C THR A 2 32.77 1.82 -12.07
N SER A 3 32.87 0.50 -12.20
CA SER A 3 31.74 -0.41 -12.33
C SER A 3 30.96 -0.41 -10.99
N THR A 4 29.87 0.35 -10.93
CA THR A 4 28.94 0.28 -9.81
C THR A 4 28.12 -0.99 -10.00
N THR A 5 28.50 -2.07 -9.31
CA THR A 5 27.65 -3.25 -9.18
C THR A 5 26.31 -2.80 -8.58
N PRO A 6 25.16 -3.10 -9.19
CA PRO A 6 23.88 -2.77 -8.58
C PRO A 6 23.78 -3.51 -7.24
N ALA A 7 23.59 -2.77 -6.16
CA ALA A 7 23.36 -3.36 -4.85
C ALA A 7 22.15 -4.28 -4.94
N SER A 8 22.25 -5.48 -4.36
CA SER A 8 21.12 -6.41 -4.29
C SER A 8 19.91 -5.69 -3.70
N PRO A 9 18.70 -5.86 -4.26
CA PRO A 9 17.51 -5.17 -3.79
C PRO A 9 17.29 -5.49 -2.31
N ARG A 10 17.16 -4.43 -1.48
CA ARG A 10 16.98 -4.56 -0.03
C ARG A 10 15.53 -4.96 0.25
N THR A 11 15.32 -6.00 1.06
CA THR A 11 13.99 -6.35 1.56
C THR A 11 13.51 -5.27 2.54
N ILE A 12 12.35 -4.68 2.26
CA ILE A 12 11.70 -3.67 3.11
C ILE A 12 10.65 -4.30 4.00
N LEU A 13 9.85 -5.23 3.46
CA LEU A 13 8.78 -5.91 4.19
C LEU A 13 8.96 -7.41 4.07
N GLN A 14 8.85 -8.13 5.20
CA GLN A 14 8.78 -9.58 5.25
C GLN A 14 7.62 -9.99 6.14
N LEU A 15 6.71 -10.82 5.63
CA LEU A 15 5.71 -11.54 6.41
C LEU A 15 6.11 -13.00 6.49
N ASP A 16 6.02 -13.60 7.68
CA ASP A 16 6.30 -15.00 7.91
C ASP A 16 5.13 -15.68 8.61
N CYS A 17 4.43 -16.57 7.89
CA CYS A 17 3.29 -17.37 8.34
C CYS A 17 2.25 -16.57 9.13
N VAL A 18 1.94 -15.37 8.67
CA VAL A 18 1.02 -14.44 9.35
C VAL A 18 -0.42 -14.92 9.22
N SER A 19 -1.11 -15.05 10.37
CA SER A 19 -2.51 -15.46 10.42
C SER A 19 -3.36 -14.49 11.21
N ARG A 20 -4.64 -14.32 10.81
CA ARG A 20 -5.61 -13.50 11.52
C ARG A 20 -7.03 -14.02 11.37
N ARG A 21 -7.74 -14.11 12.49
CA ARG A 21 -9.19 -14.40 12.53
C ARG A 21 -9.99 -13.13 12.76
N ARG A 22 -11.17 -13.04 12.12
CA ARG A 22 -12.16 -11.98 12.36
C ARG A 22 -13.53 -12.61 12.51
N ALA A 23 -14.26 -12.22 13.56
CA ALA A 23 -15.60 -12.75 13.85
C ALA A 23 -15.68 -14.30 13.75
N GLY A 24 -14.68 -15.00 14.30
CA GLY A 24 -14.62 -16.46 14.34
C GLY A 24 -14.16 -17.13 13.02
N ARG A 25 -14.00 -16.39 11.92
CA ARG A 25 -13.52 -16.91 10.63
C ARG A 25 -12.06 -16.55 10.40
N ALA A 26 -11.31 -17.42 9.74
CA ALA A 26 -9.96 -17.12 9.30
C ALA A 26 -10.04 -16.08 8.17
N ALA A 27 -9.52 -14.88 8.41
CA ALA A 27 -9.46 -13.81 7.41
C ALA A 27 -8.13 -13.83 6.64
N VAL A 28 -7.06 -14.30 7.28
CA VAL A 28 -5.74 -14.56 6.68
C VAL A 28 -5.18 -15.81 7.34
N GLN A 29 -4.54 -16.71 6.56
CA GLN A 29 -4.01 -17.99 7.00
C GLN A 29 -2.60 -18.19 6.43
N ASP A 30 -1.62 -18.33 7.33
CA ASP A 30 -0.23 -18.68 7.05
C ASP A 30 0.38 -17.92 5.86
N LEU A 31 0.09 -16.61 5.80
CA LEU A 31 0.53 -15.74 4.72
C LEU A 31 2.00 -15.40 4.89
N SER A 32 2.81 -15.79 3.90
CA SER A 32 4.21 -15.39 3.78
C SER A 32 4.40 -14.64 2.47
N LEU A 33 5.02 -13.47 2.52
CA LEU A 33 5.38 -12.66 1.37
C LEU A 33 6.51 -11.70 1.71
N SER A 34 7.25 -11.25 0.70
CA SER A 34 8.28 -10.23 0.87
C SER A 34 8.15 -9.15 -0.19
N LEU A 35 8.61 -7.93 0.13
CA LEU A 35 8.62 -6.79 -0.78
C LEU A 35 9.97 -6.08 -0.73
N GLN A 36 10.52 -5.80 -1.90
CA GLN A 36 11.81 -5.16 -2.05
C GLN A 36 11.70 -3.64 -2.18
N SER A 37 12.78 -2.92 -1.86
CA SER A 37 12.91 -1.49 -2.12
C SER A 37 12.63 -1.19 -3.59
N GLY A 38 11.80 -0.18 -3.86
CA GLY A 38 11.44 0.23 -5.21
C GLY A 38 10.52 -0.71 -5.98
N GLN A 39 10.02 -1.77 -5.35
CA GLN A 39 9.10 -2.73 -5.95
C GLN A 39 7.65 -2.30 -5.70
N VAL A 40 6.78 -2.48 -6.71
CA VAL A 40 5.33 -2.31 -6.60
C VAL A 40 4.67 -3.68 -6.65
N MET A 41 3.96 -4.06 -5.57
CA MET A 41 3.20 -5.31 -5.48
C MET A 41 1.71 -5.04 -5.48
N GLY A 42 0.98 -5.73 -6.36
CA GLY A 42 -0.47 -5.79 -6.35
C GLY A 42 -0.98 -6.95 -5.49
N LEU A 43 -1.83 -6.67 -4.52
CA LEU A 43 -2.55 -7.68 -3.74
C LEU A 43 -3.95 -7.85 -4.35
N LEU A 44 -4.11 -8.87 -5.18
CA LEU A 44 -5.32 -9.14 -5.95
C LEU A 44 -6.19 -10.18 -5.24
N GLY A 45 -7.50 -10.08 -5.38
CA GLY A 45 -8.46 -11.07 -4.86
C GLY A 45 -9.89 -10.53 -4.89
N VAL A 46 -10.85 -11.42 -4.83
CA VAL A 46 -12.28 -11.06 -4.70
C VAL A 46 -12.57 -10.38 -3.35
N ASN A 47 -13.76 -9.82 -3.23
CA ASN A 47 -14.18 -9.24 -1.95
C ASN A 47 -14.23 -10.33 -0.88
N GLY A 48 -13.67 -10.02 0.30
CA GLY A 48 -13.55 -11.01 1.39
C GLY A 48 -12.32 -11.93 1.30
N ALA A 49 -11.48 -11.84 0.28
CA ALA A 49 -10.29 -12.67 0.14
C ALA A 49 -9.20 -12.45 1.22
N GLY A 50 -9.30 -11.40 2.05
CA GLY A 50 -8.34 -11.09 3.11
C GLY A 50 -7.44 -9.89 2.84
N LYS A 51 -7.55 -9.21 1.69
CA LYS A 51 -6.68 -8.10 1.25
C LYS A 51 -6.57 -6.98 2.29
N SER A 52 -7.68 -6.34 2.64
CA SER A 52 -7.70 -5.21 3.60
C SER A 52 -7.26 -5.63 5.00
N THR A 53 -7.52 -6.90 5.40
CA THR A 53 -7.01 -7.45 6.66
C THR A 53 -5.49 -7.57 6.62
N THR A 54 -4.93 -8.09 5.53
CA THR A 54 -3.48 -8.18 5.30
C THR A 54 -2.84 -6.80 5.32
N LEU A 55 -3.38 -5.84 4.55
CA LEU A 55 -2.86 -4.47 4.52
C LEU A 55 -2.95 -3.78 5.88
N SER A 56 -4.04 -4.01 6.64
CA SER A 56 -4.17 -3.47 8.00
C SER A 56 -3.13 -4.04 8.97
N MET A 57 -2.74 -5.31 8.81
CA MET A 57 -1.65 -5.90 9.60
C MET A 57 -0.29 -5.31 9.21
N ILE A 58 -0.01 -5.19 7.92
CA ILE A 58 1.21 -4.55 7.40
C ILE A 58 1.32 -3.09 7.86
N ALA A 59 0.19 -2.36 7.87
CA ALA A 59 0.16 -0.96 8.32
C ALA A 59 0.24 -0.77 9.84
N GLY A 60 0.25 -1.87 10.63
CA GLY A 60 0.25 -1.81 12.10
C GLY A 60 -1.09 -1.40 12.72
N ALA A 61 -2.15 -1.31 11.91
CA ALA A 61 -3.50 -1.00 12.37
C ALA A 61 -4.21 -2.22 12.98
N LEU A 62 -3.71 -3.42 12.69
CA LEU A 62 -4.23 -4.69 13.21
C LEU A 62 -3.07 -5.62 13.56
N ARG A 63 -3.06 -6.18 14.78
CA ARG A 63 -2.06 -7.17 15.16
C ARG A 63 -2.43 -8.55 14.61
N PRO A 64 -1.50 -9.34 14.04
CA PRO A 64 -1.74 -10.74 13.70
C PRO A 64 -2.00 -11.58 14.95
N ASP A 65 -2.69 -12.72 14.79
CA ASP A 65 -2.87 -13.71 15.86
C ASP A 65 -1.65 -14.62 15.98
N SER A 66 -0.92 -14.85 14.86
CA SER A 66 0.34 -15.62 14.80
C SER A 66 1.17 -15.17 13.61
N GLY A 67 2.43 -15.59 13.59
CA GLY A 67 3.43 -15.23 12.60
C GLY A 67 4.16 -13.93 12.94
N GLY A 68 5.14 -13.57 12.09
CA GLY A 68 5.99 -12.39 12.26
C GLY A 68 5.86 -11.41 11.11
N ILE A 69 6.11 -10.13 11.39
CA ILE A 69 6.22 -9.08 10.37
C ILE A 69 7.49 -8.29 10.64
N GLU A 70 8.38 -8.27 9.66
CA GLU A 70 9.61 -7.48 9.71
C GLU A 70 9.52 -6.29 8.77
N LEU A 71 9.97 -5.15 9.23
CA LEU A 71 10.13 -3.93 8.44
C LEU A 71 11.61 -3.52 8.47
N ASN A 72 12.27 -3.52 7.32
CA ASN A 72 13.70 -3.25 7.20
C ASN A 72 14.58 -4.22 8.02
N GLY A 73 14.12 -5.46 8.28
CA GLY A 73 14.82 -6.48 9.07
C GLY A 73 14.62 -6.34 10.58
N GLU A 74 13.70 -5.50 11.01
CA GLU A 74 13.32 -5.36 12.43
C GLU A 74 11.91 -5.87 12.65
N ASP A 75 11.67 -6.64 13.71
CA ASP A 75 10.34 -7.10 14.11
C ASP A 75 9.51 -5.89 14.55
N PHE A 76 8.56 -5.52 13.70
CA PHE A 76 7.77 -4.33 13.95
C PHE A 76 6.61 -4.59 14.95
N LEU A 77 6.32 -5.83 15.30
CA LEU A 77 5.37 -6.16 16.36
C LEU A 77 5.96 -5.87 17.75
N GLU A 78 7.29 -5.95 17.88
CA GLU A 78 8.03 -5.52 19.06
C GLU A 78 8.36 -4.02 19.05
N HIS A 79 8.47 -3.43 17.83
CA HIS A 79 8.81 -2.03 17.60
C HIS A 79 7.70 -1.27 16.85
N PRO A 80 6.51 -1.08 17.45
CA PRO A 80 5.35 -0.49 16.77
C PRO A 80 5.55 0.97 16.32
N GLU A 81 6.56 1.67 16.86
CA GLU A 81 6.95 3.00 16.40
C GLU A 81 7.48 3.01 14.97
N LEU A 82 8.02 1.89 14.46
CA LEU A 82 8.48 1.75 13.06
C LEU A 82 7.31 1.91 12.10
N ALA A 83 6.16 1.29 12.39
CA ALA A 83 4.96 1.46 11.57
C ALA A 83 4.57 2.94 11.45
N ARG A 84 4.67 3.69 12.54
CA ARG A 84 4.33 5.11 12.56
C ARG A 84 5.28 5.96 11.73
N THR A 85 6.59 5.66 11.73
CA THR A 85 7.62 6.50 11.10
C THR A 85 8.01 6.05 9.70
N GLN A 86 7.85 4.78 9.37
CA GLN A 86 8.32 4.20 8.12
C GLN A 86 7.21 3.74 7.17
N ILE A 87 5.95 3.66 7.63
CA ILE A 87 4.83 3.21 6.80
C ILE A 87 3.89 4.37 6.48
N GLY A 88 3.66 4.60 5.19
CA GLY A 88 2.56 5.41 4.68
C GLY A 88 1.33 4.52 4.47
N TRP A 89 0.20 4.85 5.09
CA TRP A 89 -1.01 4.05 5.02
C TRP A 89 -2.20 4.85 4.48
N LEU A 90 -2.79 4.36 3.40
CA LEU A 90 -4.07 4.84 2.87
C LEU A 90 -5.09 3.69 2.94
N PRO A 91 -6.02 3.68 3.90
CA PRO A 91 -7.13 2.73 3.91
C PRO A 91 -8.13 3.02 2.80
N GLU A 92 -8.98 2.05 2.46
CA GLU A 92 -10.03 2.17 1.43
C GLU A 92 -10.86 3.45 1.57
N ARG A 93 -11.16 3.85 2.81
CA ARG A 93 -11.78 5.13 3.11
C ARG A 93 -10.78 5.99 3.86
N ALA A 94 -10.25 7.02 3.21
CA ALA A 94 -9.34 7.97 3.85
C ALA A 94 -10.01 8.60 5.09
N PRO A 95 -9.47 8.38 6.29
CA PRO A 95 -10.03 9.00 7.49
C PRO A 95 -9.73 10.50 7.44
N VAL A 96 -10.76 11.33 7.64
CA VAL A 96 -10.60 12.78 7.69
C VAL A 96 -11.26 13.35 8.95
N TRP A 97 -10.59 14.28 9.61
CA TRP A 97 -11.19 15.13 10.63
C TRP A 97 -11.91 16.26 9.93
N ALA A 98 -13.23 16.21 9.95
CA ALA A 98 -14.10 17.08 9.14
C ALA A 98 -13.92 18.57 9.47
N GLU A 99 -13.55 18.86 10.71
CA GLU A 99 -13.40 20.19 11.29
C GLU A 99 -12.05 20.84 10.99
N LEU A 100 -11.07 20.08 10.51
CA LEU A 100 -9.75 20.60 10.16
C LEU A 100 -9.71 21.00 8.68
N THR A 101 -8.99 22.07 8.39
CA THR A 101 -8.60 22.41 7.02
C THR A 101 -7.60 21.37 6.49
N VAL A 102 -7.40 21.31 5.18
CA VAL A 102 -6.40 20.44 4.54
C VAL A 102 -5.01 20.67 5.14
N ASN A 103 -4.60 21.94 5.33
CA ASN A 103 -3.31 22.26 5.95
C ASN A 103 -3.22 21.78 7.40
N GLU A 104 -4.24 22.04 8.22
CA GLU A 104 -4.26 21.59 9.61
C GLU A 104 -4.26 20.06 9.71
N HIS A 105 -4.97 19.38 8.80
CA HIS A 105 -4.98 17.93 8.71
C HIS A 105 -3.58 17.37 8.43
N LEU A 106 -2.86 17.94 7.45
CA LEU A 106 -1.49 17.57 7.13
C LEU A 106 -0.53 17.89 8.28
N ASP A 107 -0.69 19.03 8.95
CA ASP A 107 0.12 19.38 10.11
C ASP A 107 -0.08 18.40 11.28
N ALA A 108 -1.33 18.01 11.56
CA ALA A 108 -1.64 17.02 12.58
C ALA A 108 -1.02 15.64 12.24
N HIS A 109 -1.21 15.17 11.01
CA HIS A 109 -0.61 13.92 10.54
C HIS A 109 0.93 13.95 10.58
N GLY A 110 1.54 15.04 10.14
CA GLY A 110 3.00 15.18 10.16
C GLY A 110 3.57 15.11 11.59
N ARG A 111 2.91 15.79 12.55
CA ARG A 111 3.31 15.71 13.97
C ARG A 111 3.21 14.31 14.54
N LEU A 112 2.14 13.57 14.21
CA LEU A 112 1.96 12.17 14.63
C LEU A 112 3.05 11.25 14.03
N ARG A 113 3.65 11.64 12.89
CA ARG A 113 4.76 10.95 12.22
C ARG A 113 6.15 11.47 12.63
N GLY A 114 6.22 12.37 13.62
CA GLY A 114 7.47 12.91 14.15
C GLY A 114 8.02 14.13 13.40
N LEU A 115 7.28 14.72 12.44
CA LEU A 115 7.69 15.94 11.77
C LEU A 115 7.33 17.18 12.61
N HIS A 116 8.27 18.09 12.78
CA HIS A 116 8.08 19.31 13.56
C HIS A 116 8.73 20.54 12.89
N GLY A 117 8.29 21.72 13.28
CA GLY A 117 8.94 22.98 12.94
C GLY A 117 9.13 23.21 11.44
N ALA A 118 10.33 23.50 11.02
CA ALA A 118 10.67 23.78 9.61
C ALA A 118 10.49 22.54 8.73
N ALA A 119 10.89 21.34 9.20
CA ALA A 119 10.73 20.08 8.46
C ALA A 119 9.28 19.80 8.09
N LEU A 120 8.34 19.99 9.03
CA LEU A 120 6.91 19.83 8.78
C LEU A 120 6.41 20.82 7.72
N ARG A 121 6.78 22.10 7.83
CA ARG A 121 6.37 23.11 6.85
C ARG A 121 6.87 22.78 5.45
N THR A 122 8.15 22.41 5.33
CA THR A 122 8.75 22.04 4.04
C THR A 122 8.05 20.81 3.44
N ALA A 123 7.85 19.76 4.24
CA ALA A 123 7.16 18.53 3.80
C ALA A 123 5.72 18.82 3.36
N ARG A 124 4.97 19.62 4.14
CA ARG A 124 3.61 20.03 3.80
C ARG A 124 3.56 20.81 2.48
N THR A 125 4.43 21.81 2.30
CA THR A 125 4.46 22.60 1.06
C THR A 125 4.72 21.70 -0.14
N ALA A 126 5.71 20.82 -0.06
CA ALA A 126 6.06 19.90 -1.14
C ALA A 126 4.90 18.94 -1.49
N ILE A 127 4.25 18.33 -0.47
CA ILE A 127 3.18 17.36 -0.76
C ILE A 127 1.90 18.04 -1.24
N VAL A 128 1.60 19.27 -0.78
CA VAL A 128 0.46 20.07 -1.25
C VAL A 128 0.66 20.43 -2.73
N GLU A 129 1.89 20.74 -3.15
CA GLU A 129 2.24 20.98 -4.54
C GLU A 129 2.14 19.70 -5.37
N GLN A 130 2.78 18.62 -4.93
CA GLN A 130 2.82 17.34 -5.64
C GLN A 130 1.43 16.76 -5.92
N LEU A 131 0.48 16.93 -4.98
CA LEU A 131 -0.88 16.39 -5.09
C LEU A 131 -1.93 17.46 -5.45
N GLU A 132 -1.50 18.63 -5.94
CA GLU A 132 -2.38 19.70 -6.41
C GLU A 132 -3.47 20.09 -5.39
N LEU A 133 -3.07 20.18 -4.12
CA LEU A 133 -3.98 20.52 -3.01
C LEU A 133 -4.01 22.02 -2.69
N GLN A 134 -3.21 22.87 -3.37
CA GLN A 134 -3.14 24.31 -3.11
C GLN A 134 -4.53 25.00 -3.10
N PRO A 135 -5.43 24.74 -4.08
CA PRO A 135 -6.75 25.38 -4.08
C PRO A 135 -7.66 24.94 -2.93
N LEU A 136 -7.29 23.85 -2.26
CA LEU A 136 -8.05 23.22 -1.18
C LEU A 136 -7.43 23.48 0.20
N ALA A 137 -6.22 24.04 0.26
CA ALA A 137 -5.38 24.13 1.46
C ALA A 137 -6.09 24.71 2.70
N CYS A 138 -6.95 25.71 2.50
CA CYS A 138 -7.73 26.37 3.56
C CYS A 138 -9.19 25.85 3.65
N ARG A 139 -9.58 24.85 2.86
CA ARG A 139 -10.91 24.25 2.94
C ARG A 139 -10.97 23.20 4.06
N LEU A 140 -12.11 23.10 4.73
CA LEU A 140 -12.37 22.03 5.69
C LEU A 140 -12.39 20.68 5.00
N ALA A 141 -11.79 19.67 5.60
CA ALA A 141 -11.74 18.32 5.03
C ALA A 141 -13.13 17.68 4.91
N GLY A 142 -14.07 18.09 5.76
CA GLY A 142 -15.47 17.62 5.75
C GLY A 142 -16.25 18.00 4.49
N VAL A 143 -15.89 19.08 3.78
CA VAL A 143 -16.60 19.53 2.56
C VAL A 143 -15.93 19.06 1.25
N LEU A 144 -14.83 18.31 1.34
CA LEU A 144 -14.13 17.77 0.18
C LEU A 144 -14.96 16.69 -0.51
N SER A 145 -14.87 16.64 -1.86
CA SER A 145 -15.38 15.48 -2.63
C SER A 145 -14.62 14.20 -2.27
N GLN A 146 -15.13 13.05 -2.65
CA GLN A 146 -14.47 11.76 -2.35
C GLN A 146 -13.08 11.69 -2.98
N GLY A 147 -12.89 12.08 -4.25
CA GLY A 147 -11.58 12.11 -4.88
C GLY A 147 -10.62 13.12 -4.22
N GLN A 148 -11.13 14.28 -3.74
CA GLN A 148 -10.33 15.24 -2.99
C GLN A 148 -9.90 14.67 -1.62
N ARG A 149 -10.78 13.93 -0.92
CA ARG A 149 -10.43 13.21 0.32
C ARG A 149 -9.39 12.13 0.06
N GLN A 150 -9.49 11.41 -1.05
CA GLN A 150 -8.52 10.40 -1.45
C GLN A 150 -7.13 11.03 -1.69
N ARG A 151 -7.06 12.17 -2.39
CA ARG A 151 -5.81 12.93 -2.56
C ARG A 151 -5.25 13.43 -1.23
N LEU A 152 -6.09 13.91 -0.31
CA LEU A 152 -5.66 14.29 1.03
C LEU A 152 -5.12 13.08 1.81
N GLY A 153 -5.78 11.92 1.72
CA GLY A 153 -5.31 10.67 2.32
C GLY A 153 -3.94 10.23 1.79
N LEU A 154 -3.73 10.31 0.46
CA LEU A 154 -2.43 10.08 -0.17
C LEU A 154 -1.38 11.07 0.34
N ALA A 155 -1.73 12.36 0.47
CA ALA A 155 -0.83 13.36 1.04
C ALA A 155 -0.40 12.99 2.46
N CYS A 156 -1.33 12.57 3.30
CA CYS A 156 -1.03 12.11 4.66
C CYS A 156 -0.12 10.88 4.68
N ALA A 157 -0.33 9.93 3.76
CA ALA A 157 0.47 8.73 3.66
C ALA A 157 1.92 9.01 3.21
N LEU A 158 2.11 10.01 2.35
CA LEU A 158 3.41 10.34 1.75
C LEU A 158 4.20 11.44 2.49
N LEU A 159 3.54 12.22 3.34
CA LEU A 159 4.07 13.44 3.98
C LEU A 159 5.44 13.23 4.66
N HIS A 160 5.64 12.07 5.28
CA HIS A 160 6.86 11.73 6.04
C HIS A 160 7.87 10.89 5.24
N ARG A 161 7.67 10.75 3.91
CA ARG A 161 8.52 9.97 3.01
C ARG A 161 8.77 8.54 3.51
N PRO A 162 7.73 7.71 3.56
CA PRO A 162 7.80 6.37 4.11
C PRO A 162 8.73 5.45 3.30
N ALA A 163 9.32 4.44 3.96
CA ALA A 163 10.03 3.36 3.28
C ALA A 163 9.06 2.36 2.62
N LEU A 164 7.86 2.20 3.21
CA LEU A 164 6.79 1.35 2.71
C LEU A 164 5.49 2.15 2.55
N LEU A 165 4.90 2.13 1.36
CA LEU A 165 3.59 2.72 1.07
C LEU A 165 2.56 1.60 0.91
N VAL A 166 1.52 1.63 1.74
CA VAL A 166 0.43 0.65 1.77
C VAL A 166 -0.86 1.35 1.32
N LEU A 167 -1.51 0.84 0.27
CA LEU A 167 -2.68 1.46 -0.33
C LEU A 167 -3.82 0.43 -0.47
N ASP A 168 -4.95 0.68 0.17
CA ASP A 168 -6.13 -0.18 0.08
C ASP A 168 -7.14 0.37 -0.92
N GLU A 169 -7.31 -0.30 -2.07
CA GLU A 169 -8.19 0.08 -3.18
C GLU A 169 -8.03 1.57 -3.57
N PRO A 170 -6.80 2.06 -3.84
CA PRO A 170 -6.52 3.49 -3.95
C PRO A 170 -7.19 4.17 -5.17
N ALA A 171 -7.55 3.41 -6.20
CA ALA A 171 -8.22 3.90 -7.40
C ALA A 171 -9.74 4.02 -7.25
N ASN A 172 -10.33 3.50 -6.17
CA ASN A 172 -11.77 3.58 -5.94
C ASN A 172 -12.25 5.03 -5.89
N ALA A 173 -13.31 5.30 -6.66
CA ALA A 173 -13.94 6.63 -6.76
C ALA A 173 -13.07 7.74 -7.39
N LEU A 174 -12.02 7.38 -8.12
CA LEU A 174 -11.25 8.29 -8.95
C LEU A 174 -11.75 8.22 -10.39
N ASP A 175 -11.74 9.35 -11.09
CA ASP A 175 -11.96 9.39 -12.53
C ASP A 175 -10.72 8.89 -13.29
N PRO A 176 -10.83 8.58 -14.61
CA PRO A 176 -9.71 8.04 -15.38
C PRO A 176 -8.45 8.92 -15.37
N VAL A 177 -8.59 10.25 -15.32
CA VAL A 177 -7.45 11.19 -15.27
C VAL A 177 -6.74 11.08 -13.92
N GLN A 178 -7.52 11.02 -12.85
CA GLN A 178 -6.99 10.85 -11.48
C GLN A 178 -6.34 9.48 -11.30
N VAL A 179 -6.89 8.42 -11.91
CA VAL A 179 -6.26 7.08 -11.92
C VAL A 179 -4.91 7.11 -12.63
N ALA A 180 -4.80 7.78 -13.77
CA ALA A 180 -3.52 7.92 -14.48
C ALA A 180 -2.49 8.67 -13.63
N ALA A 181 -2.89 9.76 -12.97
CA ALA A 181 -2.01 10.51 -12.06
C ALA A 181 -1.58 9.66 -10.85
N LEU A 182 -2.48 8.85 -10.28
CA LEU A 182 -2.16 7.92 -9.19
C LEU A 182 -1.13 6.88 -9.62
N ARG A 183 -1.28 6.27 -10.80
CA ARG A 183 -0.32 5.30 -11.34
C ARG A 183 1.07 5.92 -11.51
N GLN A 184 1.13 7.13 -12.06
CA GLN A 184 2.38 7.86 -12.19
C GLN A 184 3.03 8.11 -10.82
N LEU A 185 2.26 8.60 -9.85
CA LEU A 185 2.71 8.83 -8.48
C LEU A 185 3.30 7.56 -7.84
N ILE A 186 2.61 6.41 -7.97
CA ILE A 186 3.08 5.12 -7.46
C ILE A 186 4.43 4.75 -8.08
N ARG A 187 4.58 4.90 -9.41
CA ARG A 187 5.84 4.59 -10.10
C ARG A 187 6.97 5.56 -9.71
N GLU A 188 6.69 6.84 -9.49
CA GLU A 188 7.65 7.83 -8.99
C GLU A 188 8.12 7.49 -7.58
N GLN A 189 7.21 7.06 -6.68
CA GLN A 189 7.57 6.60 -5.34
C GLN A 189 8.46 5.36 -5.40
N ALA A 190 8.11 4.38 -6.23
CA ALA A 190 8.93 3.19 -6.42
C ALA A 190 10.32 3.53 -6.99
N ALA A 191 10.39 4.40 -8.00
CA ALA A 191 11.65 4.86 -8.58
C ALA A 191 12.55 5.58 -7.56
N SER A 192 11.97 6.21 -6.52
CA SER A 192 12.71 6.83 -5.42
C SER A 192 13.16 5.84 -4.33
N GLY A 193 12.82 4.54 -4.48
CA GLY A 193 13.21 3.46 -3.56
C GLY A 193 12.14 3.08 -2.54
N THR A 194 10.97 3.74 -2.53
CA THR A 194 9.84 3.34 -1.68
C THR A 194 9.27 1.99 -2.16
N ALA A 195 9.13 1.03 -1.25
CA ALA A 195 8.36 -0.19 -1.53
C ALA A 195 6.86 0.13 -1.52
N VAL A 196 6.10 -0.37 -2.48
CA VAL A 196 4.66 -0.09 -2.57
C VAL A 196 3.87 -1.39 -2.62
N ILE A 197 2.88 -1.54 -1.73
CA ILE A 197 1.88 -2.60 -1.82
C ILE A 197 0.49 -1.99 -1.95
N LEU A 198 -0.26 -2.41 -2.94
CA LEU A 198 -1.62 -1.93 -3.14
C LEU A 198 -2.61 -3.08 -3.32
N SER A 199 -3.79 -2.96 -2.72
CA SER A 199 -4.88 -3.87 -3.03
C SER A 199 -5.69 -3.38 -4.22
N THR A 200 -6.17 -4.31 -5.00
CA THR A 200 -7.17 -4.04 -6.04
C THR A 200 -7.94 -5.32 -6.39
N HIS A 201 -9.11 -5.17 -6.95
CA HIS A 201 -9.87 -6.25 -7.57
C HIS A 201 -9.84 -6.16 -9.11
N LEU A 202 -9.11 -5.17 -9.67
CA LEU A 202 -9.03 -4.89 -11.10
C LEU A 202 -7.65 -5.33 -11.65
N LEU A 203 -7.65 -6.33 -12.51
CA LEU A 203 -6.46 -6.83 -13.20
C LEU A 203 -5.75 -5.74 -14.01
N ALA A 204 -6.52 -4.85 -14.64
CA ALA A 204 -5.98 -3.73 -15.41
C ALA A 204 -5.11 -2.77 -14.56
N GLU A 205 -5.39 -2.64 -13.27
CA GLU A 205 -4.55 -1.85 -12.36
C GLU A 205 -3.22 -2.56 -12.11
N VAL A 206 -3.28 -3.88 -11.85
CA VAL A 206 -2.07 -4.69 -11.59
C VAL A 206 -1.13 -4.64 -12.78
N THR A 207 -1.63 -4.91 -14.00
CA THR A 207 -0.79 -4.92 -15.21
C THR A 207 -0.25 -3.53 -15.59
N ALA A 208 -0.94 -2.46 -15.17
CA ALA A 208 -0.54 -1.09 -15.48
C ALA A 208 0.56 -0.55 -14.56
N VAL A 209 0.63 -1.00 -13.30
CA VAL A 209 1.48 -0.33 -12.30
C VAL A 209 2.34 -1.27 -11.46
N CYS A 210 2.04 -2.59 -11.38
CA CYS A 210 2.74 -3.51 -10.50
C CYS A 210 3.90 -4.24 -11.21
N ASP A 211 4.96 -4.52 -10.46
CA ASP A 211 6.07 -5.38 -10.87
C ASP A 211 5.81 -6.85 -10.49
N ARG A 212 4.98 -7.06 -9.44
CA ARG A 212 4.66 -8.37 -8.89
C ARG A 212 3.22 -8.40 -8.41
N VAL A 213 2.59 -9.56 -8.47
CA VAL A 213 1.21 -9.77 -8.01
C VAL A 213 1.15 -10.94 -7.04
N ALA A 214 0.47 -10.72 -5.91
CA ALA A 214 0.06 -11.75 -4.97
C ALA A 214 -1.47 -11.90 -5.04
N ILE A 215 -1.98 -13.12 -5.33
CA ILE A 215 -3.42 -13.37 -5.41
C ILE A 215 -3.86 -14.09 -4.14
N LEU A 216 -4.77 -13.45 -3.41
CA LEU A 216 -5.41 -14.01 -2.23
C LEU A 216 -6.77 -14.62 -2.57
N HIS A 217 -7.05 -15.79 -1.98
CA HIS A 217 -8.37 -16.41 -2.01
C HIS A 217 -8.65 -17.06 -0.65
N GLU A 218 -9.79 -16.72 -0.04
CA GLU A 218 -10.19 -17.22 1.29
C GLU A 218 -9.11 -17.12 2.36
N GLY A 219 -8.41 -15.99 2.40
CA GLY A 219 -7.36 -15.71 3.38
C GLY A 219 -6.01 -16.37 3.10
N THR A 220 -5.87 -17.14 2.03
CA THR A 220 -4.63 -17.83 1.64
C THR A 220 -4.01 -17.24 0.40
N LEU A 221 -2.68 -17.24 0.33
CA LEU A 221 -1.91 -16.89 -0.87
C LEU A 221 -1.98 -18.05 -1.86
N ARG A 222 -2.55 -17.80 -3.04
CA ARG A 222 -2.70 -18.81 -4.10
C ARG A 222 -1.74 -18.61 -5.26
N HIS A 223 -1.26 -17.41 -5.46
CA HIS A 223 -0.29 -17.08 -6.49
C HIS A 223 0.59 -15.92 -6.02
N ASP A 224 1.85 -16.00 -6.37
CA ASP A 224 2.83 -14.94 -6.18
C ASP A 224 3.81 -14.96 -7.34
N GLY A 225 3.83 -13.91 -8.16
CA GLY A 225 4.63 -13.91 -9.39
C GLY A 225 4.89 -12.50 -9.93
N ALA A 226 5.93 -12.41 -10.79
CA ALA A 226 6.22 -11.19 -11.52
C ALA A 226 5.10 -10.86 -12.52
N VAL A 227 4.84 -9.58 -12.72
CA VAL A 227 3.91 -9.07 -13.75
C VAL A 227 4.71 -8.58 -14.94
N ARG A 228 4.36 -9.04 -16.14
CA ARG A 228 4.92 -8.56 -17.40
C ARG A 228 3.83 -7.85 -18.20
N ALA A 229 4.22 -6.87 -18.99
CA ALA A 229 3.27 -6.07 -19.77
C ALA A 229 2.34 -6.90 -20.68
N ASP A 230 2.82 -8.05 -21.16
CA ASP A 230 2.08 -8.93 -22.07
C ASP A 230 1.28 -10.04 -21.37
N ASP A 231 1.35 -10.12 -20.02
CA ASP A 231 0.78 -11.23 -19.25
C ASP A 231 -0.70 -11.03 -18.87
N HIS A 232 -1.39 -10.01 -19.39
CA HIS A 232 -2.77 -9.72 -18.99
C HIS A 232 -3.69 -10.95 -19.11
N ALA A 233 -3.68 -11.62 -20.26
CA ALA A 233 -4.55 -12.79 -20.51
C ALA A 233 -4.14 -14.01 -19.65
N ALA A 234 -2.85 -14.21 -19.40
CA ALA A 234 -2.36 -15.28 -18.54
C ALA A 234 -2.72 -15.05 -17.07
N LEU A 235 -2.55 -13.80 -16.61
CA LEU A 235 -2.92 -13.41 -15.26
C LEU A 235 -4.44 -13.45 -15.05
N GLU A 236 -5.23 -13.06 -16.05
CA GLU A 236 -6.68 -13.18 -16.04
C GLU A 236 -7.14 -14.62 -15.90
N LYS A 237 -6.57 -15.54 -16.68
CA LYS A 237 -6.85 -16.98 -16.59
C LYS A 237 -6.50 -17.53 -15.21
N THR A 238 -5.34 -17.14 -14.65
CA THR A 238 -4.89 -17.56 -13.32
C THR A 238 -5.84 -17.04 -12.25
N PHE A 239 -6.21 -15.76 -12.31
CA PHE A 239 -7.12 -15.14 -11.35
C PHE A 239 -8.51 -15.80 -11.36
N PHE A 240 -9.11 -15.99 -12.55
CA PHE A 240 -10.40 -16.67 -12.65
C PHE A 240 -10.33 -18.14 -12.25
N GLY A 241 -9.24 -18.85 -12.58
CA GLY A 241 -9.01 -20.21 -12.13
C GLY A 241 -9.02 -20.32 -10.60
N ILE A 242 -8.35 -19.39 -9.90
CA ILE A 242 -8.32 -19.32 -8.44
C ILE A 242 -9.70 -18.92 -7.88
N ALA A 243 -10.34 -17.90 -8.46
CA ALA A 243 -11.59 -17.35 -7.97
C ALA A 243 -12.78 -18.34 -8.12
N MET A 244 -12.79 -19.15 -9.19
CA MET A 244 -13.90 -20.07 -9.47
C MET A 244 -13.70 -21.46 -8.87
N ASN A 245 -12.46 -21.96 -8.74
CA ASN A 245 -12.21 -23.37 -8.39
C ASN A 245 -11.48 -23.56 -7.04
N GLY A 246 -11.02 -22.47 -6.42
CA GLY A 246 -10.24 -22.59 -5.17
C GLY A 246 -8.93 -23.39 -5.28
N SER A 247 -8.55 -23.83 -6.48
CA SER A 247 -7.44 -24.76 -6.72
C SER A 247 -6.56 -24.33 -7.89
N THR A 248 -5.46 -23.71 -7.56
CA THR A 248 -4.18 -23.96 -8.25
C THR A 248 -3.17 -24.34 -7.17
N GLU A 249 -2.37 -25.40 -7.42
CA GLU A 249 -1.31 -25.81 -6.52
C GLU A 249 -0.41 -24.62 -6.16
N PRO A 250 0.07 -24.52 -4.90
CA PRO A 250 0.98 -23.46 -4.51
C PRO A 250 2.25 -23.55 -5.37
N ALA A 251 2.56 -22.49 -6.09
CA ALA A 251 3.84 -22.37 -6.79
C ALA A 251 4.96 -22.41 -5.75
N ARG A 252 5.67 -23.54 -5.66
CA ARG A 252 6.91 -23.62 -4.89
C ARG A 252 7.93 -22.71 -5.55
N ALA A 253 8.36 -21.69 -4.81
CA ALA A 253 9.55 -20.93 -5.16
C ALA A 253 10.76 -21.86 -5.23
N ALA A 254 11.43 -21.86 -6.37
CA ALA A 254 12.76 -22.43 -6.57
C ALA A 254 13.80 -21.34 -6.35
#